data_d7cebbdf70ee7bd7afff5622a4f7baab
#
_entry.id   d7cebbdf70ee7bd7afff5622a4f7baab
#
_cell.length_a   1.000
_cell.length_b   1.000
_cell.length_c   1.000
_cell.angle_alpha   90.00
_cell.angle_beta   90.00
_cell.angle_gamma   90.00
#
_symmetry.space_group_name_H-M   'P 1'
#
loop_
_entity.id
_entity.type
_entity.pdbx_description
1 polymer ?
#
loop_
_entity_poly.entity_id
_entity_poly.type
_entity_poly.pdbx_seq_one_letter_code
_entity_poly.pdbx_strand_id
1 'polypeptide(L)'
;MKRKLKIEIGLAVLLLLIAGSFLAPYDPLKVNYDFSLQPPSFLHIFGTDKLGRDVFSRILCGAKTSFGLTFLMLFLIVFIGMIVGLIAGLSNDKVESFFNNIINGLLAFPDTIF
;
A
#
# COMPACT_ATOMS: atom_id res chain seq x y z
N MET A 1 13.45 20.85 14.25
CA MET A 1 12.31 21.53 13.59
C MET A 1 12.04 21.01 12.17
N LYS A 2 13.02 21.03 11.26
CA LYS A 2 12.86 20.59 9.85
C LYS A 2 12.44 19.11 9.65
N ARG A 3 12.83 18.18 10.55
CA ARG A 3 12.48 16.75 10.46
C ARG A 3 11.02 16.49 10.85
N LYS A 4 10.51 17.14 11.88
CA LYS A 4 9.09 17.03 12.29
C LYS A 4 8.17 17.54 11.18
N LEU A 5 8.48 18.70 10.62
CA LEU A 5 7.71 19.30 9.52
C LEU A 5 7.61 18.37 8.30
N LYS A 6 8.70 17.66 7.93
CA LYS A 6 8.69 16.70 6.82
C LYS A 6 7.78 15.50 7.11
N ILE A 7 7.76 15.03 8.35
CA ILE A 7 6.89 13.92 8.76
C ILE A 7 5.42 14.35 8.74
N GLU A 8 5.11 15.53 9.25
CA GLU A 8 3.76 16.10 9.26
C GLU A 8 3.22 16.30 7.82
N ILE A 9 4.05 16.85 6.93
CA ILE A 9 3.69 17.01 5.51
C ILE A 9 3.45 15.64 4.86
N GLY A 10 4.34 14.66 5.09
CA GLY A 10 4.18 13.31 4.55
C GLY A 10 2.89 12.64 5.02
N LEU A 11 2.57 12.79 6.30
CA LEU A 11 1.35 12.25 6.91
C LEU A 11 0.09 12.95 6.38
N ALA A 12 0.14 14.27 6.19
CA ALA A 12 -0.96 15.04 5.61
C ALA A 12 -1.22 14.62 4.15
N VAL A 13 -0.18 14.45 3.35
CA VAL A 13 -0.30 13.96 1.96
C VAL A 13 -0.87 12.55 1.92
N LEU A 14 -0.41 11.67 2.80
CA LEU A 14 -0.92 10.30 2.91
C LEU A 14 -2.41 10.28 3.25
N LEU A 15 -2.82 11.06 4.26
CA LEU A 15 -4.23 11.19 4.67
C LEU A 15 -5.10 11.77 3.54
N LEU A 16 -4.57 12.74 2.81
CA LEU A 16 -5.25 13.37 1.68
C LEU A 16 -5.43 12.38 0.51
N LEU A 17 -4.44 11.54 0.24
CA LEU A 17 -4.56 10.47 -0.77
C LEU A 17 -5.57 9.40 -0.36
N ILE A 18 -5.59 8.99 0.91
CA ILE A 18 -6.56 8.02 1.43
C ILE A 18 -7.97 8.60 1.37
N ALA A 19 -8.18 9.82 1.87
CA ALA A 19 -9.49 10.47 1.84
C ALA A 19 -9.94 10.75 0.40
N GLY A 20 -9.04 11.24 -0.46
CA GLY A 20 -9.30 11.52 -1.86
C GLY A 20 -9.67 10.28 -2.68
N SER A 21 -9.18 9.11 -2.29
CA SER A 21 -9.50 7.84 -2.99
C SER A 21 -10.99 7.45 -2.91
N PHE A 22 -11.73 8.00 -1.94
CA PHE A 22 -13.18 7.84 -1.85
C PHE A 22 -13.97 8.92 -2.61
N LEU A 23 -13.30 9.97 -3.08
CA LEU A 23 -13.87 11.15 -3.71
C LEU A 23 -13.44 11.30 -5.17
N ALA A 24 -13.08 10.21 -5.85
CA ALA A 24 -12.69 10.25 -7.25
C ALA A 24 -13.83 10.89 -8.08
N PRO A 25 -13.59 12.02 -8.77
CA PRO A 25 -14.62 12.79 -9.46
C PRO A 25 -15.18 12.04 -10.68
N TYR A 26 -14.38 11.15 -11.29
CA TYR A 26 -14.75 10.39 -12.48
C TYR A 26 -14.53 8.89 -12.25
N ASP A 27 -15.28 8.07 -13.02
CA ASP A 27 -15.03 6.63 -13.08
C ASP A 27 -13.65 6.37 -13.72
N PRO A 28 -12.69 5.80 -12.98
CA PRO A 28 -11.32 5.59 -13.44
C PRO A 28 -11.21 4.56 -14.58
N LEU A 29 -12.26 3.77 -14.82
CA LEU A 29 -12.29 2.72 -15.84
C LEU A 29 -13.04 3.15 -17.11
N LYS A 30 -13.82 4.23 -17.05
CA LYS A 30 -14.61 4.69 -18.20
C LYS A 30 -13.70 5.22 -19.30
N VAL A 31 -13.71 4.52 -20.44
CA VAL A 31 -12.97 4.91 -21.64
C VAL A 31 -13.77 5.92 -22.45
N ASN A 32 -13.13 7.01 -22.89
CA ASN A 32 -13.72 7.99 -23.79
C ASN A 32 -12.66 8.54 -24.75
N TYR A 33 -12.58 7.98 -25.92
CA TYR A 33 -11.56 8.33 -26.91
C TYR A 33 -11.61 9.79 -27.38
N ASP A 34 -12.77 10.45 -27.28
CA ASP A 34 -12.93 11.87 -27.64
C ASP A 34 -12.07 12.79 -26.76
N PHE A 35 -11.75 12.34 -25.55
CA PHE A 35 -10.92 13.06 -24.58
C PHE A 35 -9.50 12.47 -24.48
N SER A 36 -9.04 11.75 -25.51
CA SER A 36 -7.71 11.13 -25.49
C SER A 36 -6.60 12.19 -25.43
N LEU A 37 -5.62 11.97 -24.53
CA LEU A 37 -4.40 12.77 -24.36
C LEU A 37 -4.65 14.28 -24.17
N GLN A 38 -5.73 14.64 -23.51
CA GLN A 38 -5.98 16.04 -23.18
C GLN A 38 -5.03 16.55 -22.09
N PRO A 39 -4.51 17.79 -22.23
CA PRO A 39 -3.67 18.39 -21.22
C PRO A 39 -4.44 18.66 -19.92
N PRO A 40 -3.71 18.93 -18.82
CA PRO A 40 -4.31 19.34 -17.56
C PRO A 40 -5.27 20.52 -17.72
N SER A 41 -6.45 20.40 -17.12
CA SER A 41 -7.52 21.40 -17.15
C SER A 41 -8.31 21.42 -15.85
N PHE A 42 -9.24 22.37 -15.67
CA PHE A 42 -10.12 22.38 -14.50
C PHE A 42 -11.06 21.16 -14.44
N LEU A 43 -11.38 20.55 -15.57
CA LEU A 43 -12.19 19.33 -15.64
C LEU A 43 -11.34 18.08 -15.39
N HIS A 44 -10.11 18.04 -15.88
CA HIS A 44 -9.16 16.95 -15.74
C HIS A 44 -7.85 17.48 -15.18
N ILE A 45 -7.71 17.51 -13.85
CA ILE A 45 -6.61 18.17 -13.13
C ILE A 45 -5.23 17.69 -13.63
N PHE A 46 -5.08 16.40 -13.90
CA PHE A 46 -3.85 15.81 -14.45
C PHE A 46 -4.00 15.38 -15.92
N GLY A 47 -5.01 15.91 -16.60
CA GLY A 47 -5.31 15.54 -17.97
C GLY A 47 -5.86 14.12 -18.09
N THR A 48 -5.85 13.61 -19.33
CA THR A 48 -6.38 12.28 -19.68
C THR A 48 -5.31 11.39 -20.31
N ASP A 49 -5.49 10.08 -20.18
CA ASP A 49 -4.60 9.10 -20.78
C ASP A 49 -4.97 8.82 -22.28
N LYS A 50 -4.24 7.86 -22.90
CA LYS A 50 -4.49 7.45 -24.30
C LYS A 50 -5.91 6.91 -24.55
N LEU A 51 -6.60 6.46 -23.51
CA LEU A 51 -7.97 5.96 -23.58
C LEU A 51 -8.99 7.00 -23.15
N GLY A 52 -8.58 8.28 -22.94
CA GLY A 52 -9.42 9.37 -22.48
C GLY A 52 -9.92 9.21 -21.04
N ARG A 53 -9.23 8.42 -20.21
CA ARG A 53 -9.57 8.25 -18.80
C ARG A 53 -8.89 9.33 -17.97
N ASP A 54 -9.57 9.84 -16.95
CA ASP A 54 -9.03 10.86 -16.07
C ASP A 54 -7.86 10.32 -15.23
N VAL A 55 -6.68 10.92 -15.40
CA VAL A 55 -5.45 10.47 -14.73
C VAL A 55 -5.54 10.66 -13.22
N PHE A 56 -6.13 11.76 -12.75
CA PHE A 56 -6.28 12.03 -11.33
C PHE A 56 -7.16 10.99 -10.63
N SER A 57 -8.33 10.68 -11.20
CA SER A 57 -9.23 9.64 -10.68
C SER A 57 -8.58 8.26 -10.67
N ARG A 58 -7.73 7.95 -11.68
CA ARG A 58 -6.97 6.70 -11.72
C ARG A 58 -5.91 6.60 -10.62
N ILE A 59 -5.21 7.70 -10.33
CA ILE A 59 -4.24 7.75 -9.23
C ILE A 59 -4.95 7.51 -7.90
N LEU A 60 -6.08 8.16 -7.67
CA LEU A 60 -6.87 7.97 -6.44
C LEU A 60 -7.38 6.52 -6.29
N CYS A 61 -7.88 5.93 -7.37
CA CYS A 61 -8.33 4.55 -7.36
C CYS A 61 -7.16 3.56 -7.12
N GLY A 62 -6.01 3.79 -7.76
CA GLY A 62 -4.79 3.03 -7.53
C GLY A 62 -4.31 3.12 -6.07
N ALA A 63 -4.34 4.32 -5.49
CA ALA A 63 -4.03 4.53 -4.08
C ALA A 63 -4.95 3.72 -3.16
N LYS A 64 -6.28 3.75 -3.40
CA LYS A 64 -7.25 2.96 -2.64
C LYS A 64 -6.94 1.46 -2.67
N THR A 65 -6.65 0.92 -3.85
CA THR A 65 -6.31 -0.50 -4.03
C THR A 65 -5.00 -0.84 -3.31
N SER A 66 -3.96 -0.02 -3.47
CA SER A 66 -2.66 -0.23 -2.84
C SER A 66 -2.75 -0.19 -1.31
N PHE A 67 -3.45 0.81 -0.75
CA PHE A 67 -3.65 0.88 0.70
C PHE A 67 -4.48 -0.28 1.22
N GLY A 68 -5.56 -0.66 0.51
CA GLY A 68 -6.40 -1.80 0.89
C GLY A 68 -5.59 -3.09 0.98
N LEU A 69 -4.78 -3.40 -0.03
CA LEU A 69 -3.90 -4.56 -0.04
C LEU A 69 -2.83 -4.48 1.04
N THR A 70 -2.22 -3.32 1.25
CA THR A 70 -1.19 -3.12 2.28
C THR A 70 -1.75 -3.36 3.68
N PHE A 71 -2.93 -2.82 4.00
CA PHE A 71 -3.57 -3.06 5.29
C PHE A 71 -3.96 -4.52 5.49
N LEU A 72 -4.48 -5.18 4.45
CA LEU A 72 -4.80 -6.60 4.50
C LEU A 72 -3.54 -7.44 4.77
N MET A 73 -2.45 -7.19 4.05
CA MET A 73 -1.18 -7.89 4.24
C MET A 73 -0.60 -7.63 5.64
N LEU A 74 -0.61 -6.38 6.09
CA LEU A 74 -0.13 -6.03 7.43
C LEU A 74 -0.93 -6.76 8.51
N PHE A 75 -2.25 -6.78 8.38
CA PHE A 75 -3.13 -7.52 9.31
C PHE A 75 -2.78 -9.01 9.34
N LEU A 76 -2.63 -9.64 8.17
CA LEU A 76 -2.28 -11.06 8.08
C LEU A 76 -0.90 -11.35 8.70
N ILE A 77 0.10 -10.53 8.41
CA ILE A 77 1.46 -10.70 8.95
C ILE A 77 1.45 -10.59 10.47
N VAL A 78 0.81 -9.55 11.02
CA VAL A 78 0.71 -9.35 12.47
C VAL A 78 -0.07 -10.48 13.12
N PHE A 79 -1.19 -10.88 12.55
CA PHE A 79 -2.06 -11.93 13.09
C PHE A 79 -1.34 -13.29 13.11
N ILE A 80 -0.73 -13.68 11.99
CA ILE A 80 0.01 -14.95 11.90
C ILE A 80 1.25 -14.89 12.80
N GLY A 81 2.00 -13.80 12.77
CA GLY A 81 3.19 -13.62 13.62
C GLY A 81 2.85 -13.70 15.12
N MET A 82 1.72 -13.12 15.53
CA MET A 82 1.26 -13.19 16.91
C MET A 82 0.90 -14.62 17.31
N ILE A 83 0.19 -15.38 16.46
CA ILE A 83 -0.15 -16.78 16.71
C ILE A 83 1.12 -17.62 16.84
N VAL A 84 2.03 -17.50 15.88
CA VAL A 84 3.29 -18.24 15.89
C VAL A 84 4.13 -17.89 17.11
N GLY A 85 4.23 -16.59 17.42
CA GLY A 85 4.97 -16.11 18.61
C GLY A 85 4.38 -16.60 19.93
N LEU A 86 3.04 -16.62 20.06
CA LEU A 86 2.37 -17.16 21.24
C LEU A 86 2.59 -18.68 21.37
N ILE A 87 2.46 -19.44 20.29
CA ILE A 87 2.71 -20.87 20.29
C ILE A 87 4.16 -21.16 20.68
N ALA A 88 5.11 -20.47 20.08
CA ALA A 88 6.52 -20.65 20.39
C ALA A 88 6.86 -20.27 21.85
N GLY A 89 6.33 -19.13 22.33
CA GLY A 89 6.66 -18.63 23.67
C GLY A 89 5.94 -19.31 24.82
N LEU A 90 4.77 -19.95 24.58
CA LEU A 90 4.01 -20.68 25.60
C LEU A 90 4.26 -22.19 25.55
N SER A 91 5.01 -22.68 24.58
CA SER A 91 5.30 -24.10 24.40
C SER A 91 6.56 -24.52 25.16
N ASN A 92 6.77 -25.85 25.22
CA ASN A 92 7.96 -26.43 25.83
C ASN A 92 9.23 -26.12 25.01
N ASP A 93 10.40 -26.17 25.64
CA ASP A 93 11.72 -25.89 25.07
C ASP A 93 11.99 -26.56 23.70
N LYS A 94 11.41 -27.72 23.45
CA LYS A 94 11.53 -28.45 22.17
C LYS A 94 10.82 -27.74 21.01
N VAL A 95 9.63 -27.19 21.27
CA VAL A 95 8.84 -26.46 20.28
C VAL A 95 9.45 -25.11 20.02
N GLU A 96 9.89 -24.42 21.07
CA GLU A 96 10.64 -23.17 20.95
C GLU A 96 11.91 -23.35 20.11
N SER A 97 12.71 -24.38 20.40
CA SER A 97 13.93 -24.69 19.63
C SER A 97 13.61 -25.00 18.16
N PHE A 98 12.52 -25.68 17.89
CA PHE A 98 12.08 -25.96 16.50
C PHE A 98 11.78 -24.68 15.74
N PHE A 99 10.99 -23.76 16.31
CA PHE A 99 10.67 -22.48 15.67
C PHE A 99 11.91 -21.61 15.51
N ASN A 100 12.77 -21.54 16.51
CA ASN A 100 14.02 -20.79 16.45
C ASN A 100 14.94 -21.32 15.35
N ASN A 101 15.03 -22.63 15.15
CA ASN A 101 15.83 -23.23 14.08
C ASN A 101 15.28 -22.89 12.70
N ILE A 102 13.94 -22.88 12.51
CA ILE A 102 13.33 -22.45 11.26
C ILE A 102 13.62 -20.97 10.98
N ILE A 103 13.39 -20.10 11.98
CA ILE A 103 13.63 -18.66 11.86
C ILE A 103 15.10 -18.38 11.53
N ASN A 104 16.03 -19.01 12.25
CA ASN A 104 17.46 -18.85 11.99
C ASN A 104 17.85 -19.38 10.60
N GLY A 105 17.23 -20.49 10.14
CA GLY A 105 17.41 -21.00 8.80
C GLY A 105 16.95 -20.02 7.72
N LEU A 106 15.79 -19.40 7.91
CA LEU A 106 15.27 -18.38 6.99
C LEU A 106 16.13 -17.10 6.99
N LEU A 107 16.61 -16.66 8.16
CA LEU A 107 17.49 -15.49 8.29
C LEU A 107 18.92 -15.76 7.76
N ALA A 108 19.33 -17.03 7.64
CA ALA A 108 20.61 -17.37 7.05
C ALA A 108 20.64 -17.19 5.52
N PHE A 109 19.50 -17.04 4.86
CA PHE A 109 19.45 -16.69 3.44
C PHE A 109 19.75 -15.20 3.25
N PRO A 110 20.80 -14.85 2.50
CA PRO A 110 21.11 -13.44 2.26
C PRO A 110 20.01 -12.78 1.44
N ASP A 111 19.54 -11.59 1.86
CA ASP A 111 18.54 -10.76 1.17
C ASP A 111 18.91 -10.41 -0.28
N THR A 112 20.18 -10.65 -0.66
CA THR A 112 20.72 -10.36 -2.00
C THR A 112 20.34 -11.40 -3.07
N ILE A 113 19.63 -12.48 -2.71
CA ILE A 113 19.24 -13.53 -3.66
C ILE A 113 17.80 -13.31 -4.18
N PHE A 114 17.04 -12.43 -3.56
CA PHE A 114 15.69 -12.01 -3.96
C PHE A 114 15.70 -10.54 -4.37
#